data_452f89811414b6c29c88878c6c17ea95
#
_entry.id   452f89811414b6c29c88878c6c17ea95
#
_cell.length_a   1.000
_cell.length_b   1.000
_cell.length_c   1.000
_cell.angle_alpha   90.00
_cell.angle_beta   90.00
_cell.angle_gamma   90.00
#
_symmetry.space_group_name_H-M   'P 1'
#
loop_
_entity.id
_entity.type
_entity.pdbx_description
1 polymer ?
#
loop_
_entity_poly.entity_id
_entity_poly.type
_entity_poly.pdbx_seq_one_letter_code
_entity_poly.pdbx_strand_id
1 'polypeptide(L)'
;FIRSLFESALKTNPALEFSVMTGCLRISKESIFTGLNNLAVNSILSNKYSESFGFVQSEVDELMEYYNIEEKSQLMKKWYDGYLFGKSEVYNPWSVLNQTKEWFDDKDILAMPWWANTSSNNIIRTLIGQADDETKGIIENLIHGGSVETVLKETVTYGDLTENNENIWSFLFFTGYLKIKEIVKTGELTGEPTIYSLVIPNLEIKSCYTDIIIQYFEIYKKAINKDNLYKALLGRNAQDFAEQITDLLRKTISFYDSTESFYHG
;
A
#
# COMPACT_ATOMS: atom_id res chain seq x y z
N PHE A 1 -14.33 -10.93 -25.77
CA PHE A 1 -15.39 -11.58 -24.97
C PHE A 1 -15.89 -10.67 -23.85
N ILE A 2 -15.06 -10.28 -22.88
CA ILE A 2 -15.45 -9.49 -21.69
C ILE A 2 -16.08 -8.14 -22.10
N ARG A 3 -15.51 -7.41 -23.05
CA ARG A 3 -16.07 -6.17 -23.58
C ARG A 3 -17.49 -6.36 -24.13
N SER A 4 -17.68 -7.33 -25.02
CA SER A 4 -18.98 -7.61 -25.61
C SER A 4 -20.02 -8.02 -24.54
N LEU A 5 -19.60 -8.74 -23.50
CA LEU A 5 -20.45 -9.10 -22.38
C LEU A 5 -20.96 -7.85 -21.65
N PHE A 6 -20.07 -6.93 -21.28
CA PHE A 6 -20.46 -5.70 -20.58
C PHE A 6 -21.26 -4.75 -21.47
N GLU A 7 -20.89 -4.60 -22.74
CA GLU A 7 -21.67 -3.80 -23.68
C GLU A 7 -23.12 -4.33 -23.83
N SER A 8 -23.27 -5.63 -23.99
CA SER A 8 -24.59 -6.26 -24.13
C SER A 8 -25.41 -6.21 -22.83
N ALA A 9 -24.75 -6.39 -21.69
CA ALA A 9 -25.43 -6.40 -20.40
C ALA A 9 -25.81 -4.99 -19.92
N LEU A 10 -24.98 -3.97 -20.19
CA LEU A 10 -25.08 -2.66 -19.51
C LEU A 10 -25.51 -1.51 -20.43
N LYS A 11 -25.32 -1.61 -21.75
CA LYS A 11 -25.55 -0.46 -22.64
C LYS A 11 -26.93 -0.43 -23.28
N THR A 12 -27.40 -1.54 -23.81
CA THR A 12 -28.64 -1.60 -24.62
C THR A 12 -29.62 -2.66 -24.13
N ASN A 13 -29.51 -3.07 -22.90
CA ASN A 13 -30.38 -4.07 -22.31
C ASN A 13 -31.69 -3.42 -21.76
N PRO A 14 -32.84 -3.62 -22.43
CA PRO A 14 -34.08 -3.02 -22.01
C PRO A 14 -34.65 -3.62 -20.69
N ALA A 15 -34.11 -4.75 -20.26
CA ALA A 15 -34.46 -5.40 -18.99
C ALA A 15 -33.58 -4.92 -17.81
N LEU A 16 -32.56 -4.10 -18.05
CA LEU A 16 -31.70 -3.58 -17.01
C LEU A 16 -32.31 -2.32 -16.40
N GLU A 17 -32.64 -2.39 -15.13
CA GLU A 17 -33.16 -1.23 -14.36
C GLU A 17 -31.99 -0.50 -13.67
N PHE A 18 -31.05 -1.25 -13.08
CA PHE A 18 -29.91 -0.69 -12.35
C PHE A 18 -28.74 -1.67 -12.31
N SER A 19 -27.51 -1.15 -12.30
CA SER A 19 -26.32 -1.97 -12.12
C SER A 19 -25.26 -1.27 -11.30
N VAL A 20 -24.52 -2.05 -10.52
CA VAL A 20 -23.33 -1.61 -9.78
C VAL A 20 -22.16 -2.49 -10.19
N MET A 21 -21.05 -1.84 -10.48
CA MET A 21 -19.80 -2.51 -10.79
C MET A 21 -18.73 -2.03 -9.80
N THR A 22 -18.02 -2.97 -9.18
CA THR A 22 -16.98 -2.65 -8.20
C THR A 22 -15.67 -3.34 -8.57
N GLY A 23 -14.56 -2.76 -8.16
CA GLY A 23 -13.22 -3.30 -8.37
C GLY A 23 -12.18 -2.55 -7.53
N CYS A 24 -11.00 -3.15 -7.33
CA CYS A 24 -9.92 -2.56 -6.55
C CYS A 24 -9.30 -1.32 -7.20
N LEU A 25 -9.23 -1.29 -8.54
CA LEU A 25 -8.68 -0.20 -9.30
C LEU A 25 -9.63 0.19 -10.43
N ARG A 26 -9.60 1.48 -10.77
CA ARG A 26 -10.31 1.97 -11.94
C ARG A 26 -9.58 1.52 -13.22
N ILE A 27 -10.13 0.55 -13.93
CA ILE A 27 -9.60 0.08 -15.22
C ILE A 27 -10.04 1.04 -16.32
N SER A 28 -9.38 2.19 -16.45
CA SER A 28 -9.80 3.25 -17.39
C SER A 28 -9.24 3.10 -18.79
N LYS A 29 -8.07 2.48 -18.95
CA LYS A 29 -7.40 2.31 -20.24
C LYS A 29 -7.84 1.06 -21.00
N GLU A 30 -8.46 0.11 -20.31
CA GLU A 30 -8.97 -1.07 -20.97
C GLU A 30 -10.19 -0.71 -21.81
N SER A 31 -10.17 -1.13 -23.07
CA SER A 31 -11.24 -0.92 -24.03
C SER A 31 -12.61 -1.47 -23.61
N ILE A 32 -12.67 -2.16 -22.49
CA ILE A 32 -13.88 -2.72 -21.88
C ILE A 32 -14.95 -1.65 -21.63
N PHE A 33 -14.56 -0.45 -21.20
CA PHE A 33 -15.48 0.63 -20.84
C PHE A 33 -15.65 1.72 -21.90
N THR A 34 -14.90 1.68 -22.98
CA THR A 34 -15.03 2.69 -24.06
C THR A 34 -16.40 2.70 -24.72
N GLY A 35 -17.15 1.62 -24.61
CA GLY A 35 -18.53 1.52 -25.10
C GLY A 35 -19.60 1.98 -24.09
N LEU A 36 -19.26 2.25 -22.83
CA LEU A 36 -20.21 2.59 -21.76
C LEU A 36 -20.13 4.09 -21.46
N ASN A 37 -21.08 4.87 -21.96
CA ASN A 37 -21.04 6.34 -21.87
C ASN A 37 -21.67 6.90 -20.58
N ASN A 38 -22.38 6.06 -19.81
CA ASN A 38 -23.26 6.49 -18.69
C ASN A 38 -22.74 6.04 -17.32
N LEU A 39 -21.47 5.69 -17.20
CA LEU A 39 -20.90 5.27 -15.92
C LEU A 39 -20.70 6.46 -14.99
N ALA A 40 -21.35 6.44 -13.82
CA ALA A 40 -20.99 7.30 -12.71
C ALA A 40 -19.90 6.59 -11.90
N VAL A 41 -18.65 7.09 -11.98
CA VAL A 41 -17.50 6.51 -11.27
C VAL A 41 -17.33 7.22 -9.95
N ASN A 42 -17.27 6.45 -8.86
CA ASN A 42 -16.89 6.93 -7.55
C ASN A 42 -15.61 6.20 -7.13
N SER A 43 -14.61 6.95 -6.71
CA SER A 43 -13.34 6.42 -6.16
C SER A 43 -13.24 6.76 -4.67
N ILE A 44 -12.17 6.31 -4.04
CA ILE A 44 -11.90 6.67 -2.63
C ILE A 44 -11.66 8.18 -2.42
N LEU A 45 -11.48 8.97 -3.49
CA LEU A 45 -11.42 10.43 -3.44
C LEU A 45 -12.81 11.08 -3.42
N SER A 46 -13.88 10.33 -3.71
CA SER A 46 -15.24 10.84 -3.79
C SER A 46 -15.87 10.90 -2.41
N ASN A 47 -16.58 12.01 -2.10
CA ASN A 47 -17.37 12.12 -0.87
C ASN A 47 -18.64 11.26 -0.92
N LYS A 48 -19.12 10.93 -2.12
CA LYS A 48 -20.30 10.10 -2.29
C LYS A 48 -19.97 8.65 -1.94
N TYR A 49 -20.74 8.03 -1.07
CA TYR A 49 -20.55 6.68 -0.55
C TYR A 49 -19.26 6.47 0.29
N SER A 50 -18.70 7.55 0.83
CA SER A 50 -17.45 7.49 1.61
C SER A 50 -17.53 6.60 2.87
N GLU A 51 -18.74 6.38 3.41
CA GLU A 51 -18.98 5.54 4.60
C GLU A 51 -19.56 4.15 4.26
N SER A 52 -19.72 3.83 2.96
CA SER A 52 -20.42 2.60 2.55
C SER A 52 -19.50 1.39 2.37
N PHE A 53 -18.18 1.57 2.36
CA PHE A 53 -17.21 0.52 2.02
C PHE A 53 -16.13 0.31 3.10
N GLY A 54 -16.36 0.81 4.30
CA GLY A 54 -15.54 0.63 5.48
C GLY A 54 -16.41 0.78 6.72
N PHE A 55 -15.94 0.38 7.90
CA PHE A 55 -16.61 0.70 9.13
C PHE A 55 -16.24 2.11 9.59
N VAL A 56 -17.23 2.90 10.00
CA VAL A 56 -17.00 4.17 10.69
C VAL A 56 -16.78 3.92 12.19
N GLN A 57 -16.24 4.91 12.90
CA GLN A 57 -15.91 4.77 14.31
C GLN A 57 -17.10 4.29 15.17
N SER A 58 -18.30 4.83 14.93
CA SER A 58 -19.50 4.44 15.69
C SER A 58 -19.89 2.97 15.51
N GLU A 59 -19.72 2.42 14.30
CA GLU A 59 -20.00 1.01 14.03
C GLU A 59 -18.97 0.09 14.71
N VAL A 60 -17.70 0.53 14.76
CA VAL A 60 -16.65 -0.20 15.48
C VAL A 60 -16.89 -0.14 16.98
N ASP A 61 -17.31 1.01 17.52
CA ASP A 61 -17.64 1.15 18.96
C ASP A 61 -18.82 0.25 19.34
N GLU A 62 -19.90 0.21 18.56
CA GLU A 62 -21.04 -0.69 18.75
C GLU A 62 -20.61 -2.18 18.71
N LEU A 63 -19.75 -2.52 17.75
CA LEU A 63 -19.21 -3.89 17.64
C LEU A 63 -18.40 -4.28 18.88
N MET A 64 -17.53 -3.38 19.36
CA MET A 64 -16.67 -3.63 20.52
C MET A 64 -17.49 -3.72 21.82
N GLU A 65 -18.52 -2.89 21.98
CA GLU A 65 -19.46 -2.97 23.09
C GLU A 65 -20.22 -4.30 23.08
N TYR A 66 -20.74 -4.71 21.93
CA TYR A 66 -21.46 -5.98 21.78
C TYR A 66 -20.64 -7.20 22.23
N TYR A 67 -19.32 -7.20 21.97
CA TYR A 67 -18.41 -8.29 22.34
C TYR A 67 -17.69 -8.06 23.67
N ASN A 68 -17.97 -6.97 24.40
CA ASN A 68 -17.35 -6.57 25.68
C ASN A 68 -15.81 -6.51 25.61
N ILE A 69 -15.30 -5.81 24.57
CA ILE A 69 -13.86 -5.60 24.29
C ILE A 69 -13.49 -4.13 24.13
N GLU A 70 -14.24 -3.20 24.74
CA GLU A 70 -14.07 -1.75 24.61
C GLU A 70 -12.69 -1.29 25.12
N GLU A 71 -12.09 -2.01 26.05
CA GLU A 71 -10.74 -1.75 26.55
C GLU A 71 -9.66 -1.86 25.45
N LYS A 72 -9.96 -2.54 24.33
CA LYS A 72 -9.09 -2.67 23.16
C LYS A 72 -9.28 -1.55 22.11
N SER A 73 -10.20 -0.59 22.32
CA SER A 73 -10.56 0.45 21.34
C SER A 73 -9.34 1.21 20.81
N GLN A 74 -8.42 1.63 21.68
CA GLN A 74 -7.20 2.33 21.25
C GLN A 74 -6.29 1.46 20.39
N LEU A 75 -6.23 0.16 20.66
CA LEU A 75 -5.43 -0.78 19.90
C LEU A 75 -6.07 -1.05 18.54
N MET A 76 -7.41 -1.25 18.51
CA MET A 76 -8.21 -1.38 17.27
C MET A 76 -7.96 -0.19 16.36
N LYS A 77 -8.04 1.03 16.90
CA LYS A 77 -7.79 2.26 16.15
C LYS A 77 -6.39 2.33 15.56
N LYS A 78 -5.35 2.08 16.35
CA LYS A 78 -3.95 2.11 15.88
C LYS A 78 -3.65 1.10 14.78
N TRP A 79 -4.29 -0.05 14.82
CA TRP A 79 -3.99 -1.14 13.90
C TRP A 79 -4.79 -1.09 12.61
N TYR A 80 -6.08 -0.70 12.65
CA TYR A 80 -6.98 -0.98 11.53
C TYR A 80 -7.75 0.25 11.02
N ASP A 81 -7.61 1.41 11.69
CA ASP A 81 -8.20 2.68 11.26
C ASP A 81 -7.30 3.40 10.24
N GLY A 82 -7.82 4.52 9.73
CA GLY A 82 -7.02 5.50 9.02
C GLY A 82 -7.10 5.41 7.51
N TYR A 83 -8.04 4.70 6.93
CA TYR A 83 -8.37 4.82 5.52
C TYR A 83 -9.27 6.03 5.31
N LEU A 84 -8.85 6.97 4.48
CA LEU A 84 -9.61 8.20 4.21
C LEU A 84 -10.35 8.05 2.87
N PHE A 85 -11.68 7.91 2.93
CA PHE A 85 -12.55 7.88 1.76
C PHE A 85 -13.30 9.21 1.67
N GLY A 86 -12.99 10.01 0.65
CA GLY A 86 -13.48 11.38 0.59
C GLY A 86 -13.08 12.17 1.83
N LYS A 87 -14.04 12.43 2.73
CA LYS A 87 -13.85 13.11 4.02
C LYS A 87 -14.05 12.21 5.23
N SER A 88 -14.42 10.95 5.02
CA SER A 88 -14.73 9.99 6.09
C SER A 88 -13.52 9.10 6.36
N GLU A 89 -13.10 9.03 7.62
CA GLU A 89 -12.11 8.07 8.08
C GLU A 89 -12.81 6.75 8.38
N VAL A 90 -12.30 5.65 7.84
CA VAL A 90 -12.91 4.34 7.93
C VAL A 90 -11.88 3.26 8.27
N TYR A 91 -12.38 2.22 8.91
CA TYR A 91 -11.63 1.00 9.24
C TYR A 91 -11.78 -0.03 8.13
N ASN A 92 -10.78 -0.90 7.99
CA ASN A 92 -10.89 -2.10 7.16
C ASN A 92 -11.81 -3.13 7.82
N PRO A 93 -12.99 -3.44 7.25
CA PRO A 93 -13.95 -4.37 7.87
C PRO A 93 -13.38 -5.77 8.07
N TRP A 94 -12.58 -6.28 7.12
CA TRP A 94 -11.97 -7.58 7.21
C TRP A 94 -11.06 -7.71 8.44
N SER A 95 -10.18 -6.75 8.64
CA SER A 95 -9.23 -6.75 9.76
C SER A 95 -9.95 -6.56 11.10
N VAL A 96 -10.91 -5.64 11.16
CA VAL A 96 -11.73 -5.41 12.36
C VAL A 96 -12.47 -6.67 12.79
N LEU A 97 -13.19 -7.31 11.86
CA LEU A 97 -13.98 -8.51 12.18
C LEU A 97 -13.12 -9.68 12.62
N ASN A 98 -11.99 -9.93 11.95
CA ASN A 98 -11.10 -11.02 12.34
C ASN A 98 -10.46 -10.75 13.70
N GLN A 99 -9.99 -9.53 13.98
CA GLN A 99 -9.39 -9.22 15.27
C GLN A 99 -10.42 -9.24 16.40
N THR A 100 -11.64 -8.76 16.15
CA THR A 100 -12.74 -8.84 17.11
C THR A 100 -13.03 -10.29 17.50
N LYS A 101 -13.05 -11.20 16.53
CA LYS A 101 -13.26 -12.62 16.76
C LYS A 101 -12.17 -13.20 17.68
N GLU A 102 -10.90 -12.92 17.39
CA GLU A 102 -9.79 -13.39 18.23
C GLU A 102 -9.88 -12.85 19.65
N TRP A 103 -10.17 -11.57 19.82
CA TRP A 103 -10.31 -10.96 21.15
C TRP A 103 -11.56 -11.39 21.90
N PHE A 104 -12.61 -11.83 21.19
CA PHE A 104 -13.76 -12.46 21.81
C PHE A 104 -13.40 -13.83 22.41
N ASP A 105 -12.59 -14.62 21.70
CA ASP A 105 -12.14 -15.93 22.16
C ASP A 105 -11.05 -15.82 23.26
N ASP A 106 -10.10 -14.88 23.10
CA ASP A 106 -9.00 -14.63 24.05
C ASP A 106 -8.55 -13.16 23.98
N LYS A 107 -8.84 -12.40 25.03
CA LYS A 107 -8.51 -10.97 25.11
C LYS A 107 -7.00 -10.69 25.16
N ASP A 108 -6.16 -11.66 25.47
CA ASP A 108 -4.71 -11.49 25.59
C ASP A 108 -3.99 -11.67 24.25
N ILE A 109 -4.69 -12.10 23.20
CA ILE A 109 -4.13 -12.19 21.85
C ILE A 109 -3.67 -10.80 21.35
N LEU A 110 -2.48 -10.78 20.76
CA LEU A 110 -1.94 -9.56 20.14
C LEU A 110 -2.71 -9.21 18.85
N ALA A 111 -2.77 -7.91 18.56
CA ALA A 111 -3.28 -7.47 17.26
C ALA A 111 -2.39 -7.98 16.13
N MET A 112 -2.99 -8.47 15.04
CA MET A 112 -2.29 -9.16 13.95
C MET A 112 -2.55 -8.48 12.59
N PRO A 113 -1.62 -8.57 11.63
CA PRO A 113 -1.79 -8.03 10.28
C PRO A 113 -2.63 -8.98 9.41
N TRP A 114 -3.94 -8.90 9.50
CA TRP A 114 -4.88 -9.74 8.75
C TRP A 114 -4.79 -9.57 7.24
N TRP A 115 -4.44 -8.38 6.80
CA TRP A 115 -4.29 -8.08 5.38
C TRP A 115 -2.98 -8.60 4.77
N ALA A 116 -1.97 -8.86 5.58
CA ALA A 116 -0.65 -9.32 5.14
C ALA A 116 -0.69 -10.63 4.31
N ASN A 117 -1.70 -11.46 4.52
CA ASN A 117 -1.85 -12.77 3.87
C ASN A 117 -2.77 -12.76 2.63
N THR A 118 -3.14 -11.58 2.12
CA THR A 118 -3.97 -11.48 0.91
C THR A 118 -3.11 -11.50 -0.36
N SER A 119 -3.70 -11.94 -1.48
CA SER A 119 -3.00 -12.13 -2.76
C SER A 119 -2.38 -10.86 -3.37
N SER A 120 -2.86 -9.68 -2.97
CA SER A 120 -2.36 -8.38 -3.45
C SER A 120 -0.93 -8.06 -2.99
N ASN A 121 -0.45 -8.66 -1.90
CA ASN A 121 0.90 -8.40 -1.36
C ASN A 121 2.02 -8.83 -2.32
N ASN A 122 1.80 -9.80 -3.19
CA ASN A 122 2.81 -10.23 -4.16
C ASN A 122 3.14 -9.13 -5.18
N ILE A 123 2.16 -8.31 -5.55
CA ILE A 123 2.36 -7.19 -6.48
C ILE A 123 3.22 -6.12 -5.83
N ILE A 124 2.91 -5.77 -4.59
CA ILE A 124 3.69 -4.78 -3.82
C ILE A 124 5.13 -5.26 -3.63
N ARG A 125 5.33 -6.55 -3.31
CA ARG A 125 6.69 -7.14 -3.25
C ARG A 125 7.44 -6.98 -4.55
N THR A 126 6.79 -7.25 -5.67
CA THR A 126 7.41 -7.11 -7.00
C THR A 126 7.77 -5.65 -7.28
N LEU A 127 6.86 -4.72 -7.00
CA LEU A 127 7.07 -3.29 -7.22
C LEU A 127 8.22 -2.74 -6.36
N ILE A 128 8.24 -3.05 -5.07
CA ILE A 128 9.32 -2.63 -4.16
C ILE A 128 10.65 -3.30 -4.56
N GLY A 129 10.61 -4.57 -4.94
CA GLY A 129 11.80 -5.30 -5.38
C GLY A 129 12.44 -4.75 -6.66
N GLN A 130 11.64 -4.18 -7.56
CA GLN A 130 12.08 -3.61 -8.84
C GLN A 130 12.32 -2.09 -8.75
N ALA A 131 11.94 -1.45 -7.64
CA ALA A 131 12.11 -0.02 -7.43
C ALA A 131 13.59 0.38 -7.43
N ASP A 132 13.85 1.60 -7.88
CA ASP A 132 15.17 2.22 -7.77
C ASP A 132 15.51 2.60 -6.31
N ASP A 133 16.75 2.99 -6.08
CA ASP A 133 17.23 3.29 -4.75
C ASP A 133 16.55 4.53 -4.14
N GLU A 134 16.14 5.51 -4.96
CA GLU A 134 15.37 6.69 -4.52
C GLU A 134 13.99 6.27 -3.99
N THR A 135 13.26 5.48 -4.75
CA THR A 135 11.94 4.96 -4.36
C THR A 135 12.03 4.10 -3.09
N LYS A 136 13.07 3.26 -2.96
CA LYS A 136 13.32 2.48 -1.74
C LYS A 136 13.56 3.38 -0.53
N GLY A 137 14.38 4.43 -0.67
CA GLY A 137 14.61 5.41 0.38
C GLY A 137 13.34 6.14 0.83
N ILE A 138 12.43 6.46 -0.10
CA ILE A 138 11.13 7.03 0.23
C ILE A 138 10.27 6.03 1.01
N ILE A 139 10.25 4.76 0.61
CA ILE A 139 9.50 3.70 1.33
C ILE A 139 10.03 3.54 2.76
N GLU A 140 11.33 3.55 2.96
CA GLU A 140 11.94 3.52 4.29
C GLU A 140 11.53 4.73 5.12
N ASN A 141 11.56 5.95 4.54
CA ASN A 141 11.06 7.15 5.19
C ASN A 141 9.60 7.01 5.63
N LEU A 142 8.74 6.47 4.78
CA LEU A 142 7.33 6.19 5.09
C LEU A 142 7.18 5.23 6.29
N ILE A 143 7.97 4.16 6.37
CA ILE A 143 7.96 3.22 7.49
C ILE A 143 8.38 3.90 8.80
N HIS A 144 9.27 4.88 8.75
CA HIS A 144 9.69 5.68 9.90
C HIS A 144 8.71 6.81 10.25
N GLY A 145 7.58 6.91 9.55
CA GLY A 145 6.51 7.89 9.82
C GLY A 145 6.63 9.18 9.01
N GLY A 146 7.52 9.20 8.00
CA GLY A 146 7.60 10.28 7.03
C GLY A 146 6.45 10.24 6.01
N SER A 147 6.56 11.08 4.98
CA SER A 147 5.55 11.20 3.92
C SER A 147 6.20 11.30 2.54
N VAL A 148 5.40 11.05 1.50
CA VAL A 148 5.76 11.30 0.10
C VAL A 148 4.76 12.27 -0.51
N GLU A 149 5.26 13.26 -1.25
CA GLU A 149 4.44 14.20 -1.99
C GLU A 149 4.28 13.74 -3.44
N THR A 150 3.04 13.68 -3.92
CA THR A 150 2.76 13.19 -5.28
C THR A 150 1.43 13.73 -5.83
N VAL A 151 1.28 13.63 -7.13
CA VAL A 151 0.01 13.81 -7.84
C VAL A 151 -0.69 12.46 -7.96
N LEU A 152 -1.94 12.37 -7.51
CA LEU A 152 -2.72 11.14 -7.63
C LEU A 152 -3.36 11.02 -9.02
N LYS A 153 -3.11 9.90 -9.68
CA LYS A 153 -3.67 9.55 -10.99
C LYS A 153 -4.66 8.41 -10.83
N GLU A 154 -5.95 8.69 -10.93
CA GLU A 154 -7.03 7.69 -10.79
C GLU A 154 -7.01 6.60 -11.89
N THR A 155 -6.27 6.81 -12.95
CA THR A 155 -6.26 5.96 -14.14
C THR A 155 -5.08 5.01 -14.22
N VAL A 156 -4.32 4.86 -13.13
CA VAL A 156 -3.15 3.97 -13.10
C VAL A 156 -3.60 2.51 -13.18
N THR A 157 -3.00 1.79 -14.14
CA THR A 157 -3.17 0.35 -14.32
C THR A 157 -1.89 -0.41 -13.95
N TYR A 158 -1.98 -1.72 -13.81
CA TYR A 158 -0.78 -2.56 -13.57
C TYR A 158 0.30 -2.40 -14.67
N GLY A 159 -0.09 -2.17 -15.93
CA GLY A 159 0.86 -1.94 -17.02
C GLY A 159 1.63 -0.62 -16.90
N ASP A 160 1.02 0.40 -16.32
CA ASP A 160 1.64 1.73 -16.18
C ASP A 160 2.73 1.77 -15.09
N LEU A 161 2.76 0.76 -14.20
CA LEU A 161 3.74 0.68 -13.10
C LEU A 161 5.16 0.37 -13.57
N THR A 162 5.27 -0.30 -14.72
CA THR A 162 6.58 -0.64 -15.32
C THR A 162 7.15 0.50 -16.18
N GLU A 163 6.32 1.48 -16.54
CA GLU A 163 6.70 2.57 -17.42
C GLU A 163 7.18 3.83 -16.68
N ASN A 164 6.66 4.06 -15.47
CA ASN A 164 7.00 5.25 -14.68
C ASN A 164 6.89 4.97 -13.18
N ASN A 165 8.01 5.14 -12.46
CA ASN A 165 8.09 4.97 -11.00
C ASN A 165 7.15 5.91 -10.22
N GLU A 166 6.81 7.09 -10.73
CA GLU A 166 5.85 8.00 -10.08
C GLU A 166 4.45 7.40 -9.94
N ASN A 167 4.08 6.45 -10.80
CA ASN A 167 2.77 5.80 -10.76
C ASN A 167 2.63 4.86 -9.55
N ILE A 168 3.74 4.45 -8.93
CA ILE A 168 3.74 3.56 -7.77
C ILE A 168 2.97 4.18 -6.59
N TRP A 169 3.10 5.50 -6.36
CA TRP A 169 2.43 6.17 -5.24
C TRP A 169 0.91 6.22 -5.42
N SER A 170 0.44 6.49 -6.63
CA SER A 170 -0.99 6.42 -6.96
C SER A 170 -1.52 5.00 -6.78
N PHE A 171 -0.79 4.00 -7.27
CA PHE A 171 -1.17 2.61 -7.11
C PHE A 171 -1.25 2.20 -5.63
N LEU A 172 -0.23 2.51 -4.83
CA LEU A 172 -0.19 2.22 -3.40
C LEU A 172 -1.34 2.92 -2.64
N PHE A 173 -1.69 4.14 -3.04
CA PHE A 173 -2.83 4.85 -2.48
C PHE A 173 -4.16 4.17 -2.83
N PHE A 174 -4.45 3.90 -4.09
CA PHE A 174 -5.73 3.31 -4.51
C PHE A 174 -5.89 1.85 -4.07
N THR A 175 -4.81 1.17 -3.76
CA THR A 175 -4.83 -0.19 -3.19
C THR A 175 -4.78 -0.23 -1.67
N GLY A 176 -4.78 0.93 -0.99
CA GLY A 176 -4.88 1.04 0.46
C GLY A 176 -3.57 0.90 1.24
N TYR A 177 -2.43 0.91 0.57
CA TYR A 177 -1.12 0.90 1.24
C TYR A 177 -0.66 2.29 1.69
N LEU A 178 -1.26 3.35 1.15
CA LEU A 178 -1.04 4.73 1.57
C LEU A 178 -2.38 5.42 1.78
N LYS A 179 -2.39 6.47 2.62
CA LYS A 179 -3.51 7.40 2.79
C LYS A 179 -3.07 8.84 2.58
N ILE A 180 -4.01 9.72 2.25
CA ILE A 180 -3.77 11.17 2.25
C ILE A 180 -3.62 11.64 3.70
N LYS A 181 -2.52 12.32 4.00
CA LYS A 181 -2.31 13.08 5.22
C LYS A 181 -2.89 14.49 5.08
N GLU A 182 -2.53 15.16 3.98
CA GLU A 182 -2.97 16.52 3.69
C GLU A 182 -2.83 16.85 2.20
N ILE A 183 -3.49 17.90 1.75
CA ILE A 183 -3.30 18.52 0.44
C ILE A 183 -2.21 19.58 0.59
N VAL A 184 -1.06 19.39 -0.06
CA VAL A 184 0.08 20.30 -0.03
C VAL A 184 -0.15 21.51 -0.93
N LYS A 185 -0.68 21.25 -2.14
CA LYS A 185 -0.99 22.28 -3.13
C LYS A 185 -2.26 21.90 -3.89
N THR A 186 -3.20 22.83 -3.96
CA THR A 186 -4.37 22.69 -4.81
C THR A 186 -4.18 23.45 -6.11
N GLY A 187 -4.51 22.83 -7.23
CA GLY A 187 -4.50 23.44 -8.54
C GLY A 187 -5.85 24.03 -8.97
N GLU A 188 -6.83 24.09 -8.07
CA GLU A 188 -8.21 24.47 -8.40
C GLU A 188 -8.30 25.85 -9.10
N LEU A 189 -7.46 26.82 -8.71
CA LEU A 189 -7.44 28.16 -9.31
C LEU A 189 -6.44 28.29 -10.48
N THR A 190 -5.44 27.41 -10.56
CA THR A 190 -4.33 27.54 -11.53
C THR A 190 -4.43 26.54 -12.67
N GLY A 191 -5.25 25.49 -12.54
CA GLY A 191 -5.31 24.37 -13.46
C GLY A 191 -4.10 23.42 -13.35
N GLU A 192 -3.21 23.64 -12.37
CA GLU A 192 -2.10 22.72 -12.07
C GLU A 192 -2.61 21.47 -11.34
N PRO A 193 -1.88 20.37 -11.40
CA PRO A 193 -2.23 19.18 -10.62
C PRO A 193 -2.25 19.44 -9.12
N THR A 194 -3.21 18.83 -8.40
CA THR A 194 -3.22 18.83 -6.93
C THR A 194 -2.14 17.88 -6.41
N ILE A 195 -1.32 18.38 -5.47
CA ILE A 195 -0.25 17.61 -4.81
C ILE A 195 -0.74 17.17 -3.44
N TYR A 196 -0.63 15.89 -3.16
CA TYR A 196 -1.02 15.26 -1.91
C TYR A 196 0.22 14.76 -1.15
N SER A 197 0.22 14.93 0.16
CA SER A 197 1.16 14.27 1.06
C SER A 197 0.55 12.95 1.51
N LEU A 198 1.24 11.83 1.23
CA LEU A 198 0.78 10.50 1.55
C LEU A 198 1.62 9.89 2.67
N VAL A 199 0.96 9.08 3.52
CA VAL A 199 1.59 8.35 4.64
C VAL A 199 1.04 6.93 4.72
N ILE A 200 1.71 6.07 5.48
CA ILE A 200 1.19 4.75 5.83
C ILE A 200 -0.03 4.91 6.76
N PRO A 201 -1.18 4.24 6.48
CA PRO A 201 -2.41 4.51 7.20
C PRO A 201 -2.39 4.07 8.67
N ASN A 202 -1.80 2.91 8.99
CA ASN A 202 -1.92 2.28 10.29
C ASN A 202 -0.79 1.25 10.55
N LEU A 203 -0.81 0.60 11.72
CA LEU A 203 0.21 -0.38 12.11
C LEU A 203 0.11 -1.68 11.31
N GLU A 204 -1.08 -2.10 10.87
CA GLU A 204 -1.24 -3.27 10.03
C GLU A 204 -0.46 -3.12 8.72
N ILE A 205 -0.65 -2.02 8.03
CA ILE A 205 0.03 -1.73 6.77
C ILE A 205 1.52 -1.48 6.99
N LYS A 206 1.89 -0.82 8.09
CA LYS A 206 3.30 -0.67 8.46
C LYS A 206 3.97 -2.03 8.63
N SER A 207 3.32 -2.99 9.28
CA SER A 207 3.82 -4.36 9.42
C SER A 207 4.00 -5.04 8.06
N CYS A 208 3.03 -4.87 7.13
CA CYS A 208 3.15 -5.40 5.77
C CYS A 208 4.40 -4.87 5.03
N TYR A 209 4.68 -3.57 5.11
CA TYR A 209 5.90 -2.99 4.53
C TYR A 209 7.17 -3.56 5.18
N THR A 210 7.18 -3.65 6.50
CA THR A 210 8.32 -4.19 7.25
C THR A 210 8.62 -5.63 6.83
N ASP A 211 7.59 -6.47 6.73
CA ASP A 211 7.73 -7.87 6.31
C ASP A 211 8.25 -7.99 4.87
N ILE A 212 7.79 -7.12 3.96
CA ILE A 212 8.27 -7.10 2.57
C ILE A 212 9.76 -6.77 2.54
N ILE A 213 10.20 -5.77 3.30
CA ILE A 213 11.61 -5.36 3.36
C ILE A 213 12.46 -6.46 3.98
N ILE A 214 12.05 -7.07 5.10
CA ILE A 214 12.77 -8.18 5.73
C ILE A 214 12.94 -9.34 4.74
N GLN A 215 11.88 -9.71 4.01
CA GLN A 215 11.96 -10.77 3.00
C GLN A 215 12.90 -10.41 1.85
N TYR A 216 12.90 -9.15 1.42
CA TYR A 216 13.84 -8.66 0.44
C TYR A 216 15.29 -8.84 0.91
N PHE A 217 15.62 -8.43 2.13
CA PHE A 217 16.94 -8.65 2.73
C PHE A 217 17.31 -10.14 2.84
N GLU A 218 16.37 -11.00 3.21
CA GLU A 218 16.64 -12.45 3.29
C GLU A 218 16.92 -13.08 1.91
N ILE A 219 16.25 -12.61 0.85
CA ILE A 219 16.56 -13.04 -0.53
C ILE A 219 17.97 -12.60 -0.93
N TYR A 220 18.34 -11.35 -0.67
CA TYR A 220 19.69 -10.85 -0.95
C TYR A 220 20.75 -11.55 -0.14
N LYS A 221 20.52 -11.78 1.15
CA LYS A 221 21.43 -12.53 2.02
C LYS A 221 21.70 -13.95 1.52
N LYS A 222 20.70 -14.60 0.92
CA LYS A 222 20.86 -15.92 0.27
C LYS A 222 21.59 -15.82 -1.07
N ALA A 223 21.40 -14.74 -1.81
CA ALA A 223 22.05 -14.50 -3.10
C ALA A 223 23.53 -14.07 -2.96
N ILE A 224 23.96 -13.64 -1.78
CA ILE A 224 25.35 -13.29 -1.50
C ILE A 224 26.18 -14.57 -1.53
N ASN A 225 27.08 -14.64 -2.50
CA ASN A 225 28.04 -15.74 -2.58
C ASN A 225 29.14 -15.52 -1.53
N LYS A 226 28.86 -15.93 -0.28
CA LYS A 226 29.79 -15.83 0.85
C LYS A 226 31.12 -16.50 0.55
N ASP A 227 31.11 -17.57 -0.27
CA ASP A 227 32.32 -18.30 -0.64
C ASP A 227 33.28 -17.44 -1.45
N ASN A 228 32.79 -16.59 -2.35
CA ASN A 228 33.62 -15.67 -3.10
C ASN A 228 34.20 -14.56 -2.22
N LEU A 229 33.41 -14.03 -1.29
CA LEU A 229 33.87 -13.04 -0.32
C LEU A 229 34.96 -13.63 0.57
N TYR A 230 34.78 -14.86 1.09
CA TYR A 230 35.79 -15.55 1.88
C TYR A 230 37.03 -15.91 1.06
N LYS A 231 36.86 -16.33 -0.20
CA LYS A 231 38.04 -16.60 -1.10
C LYS A 231 38.83 -15.34 -1.36
N ALA A 232 38.21 -14.19 -1.61
CA ALA A 232 38.87 -12.92 -1.81
C ALA A 232 39.63 -12.50 -0.53
N LEU A 233 39.01 -12.63 0.64
CA LEU A 233 39.63 -12.32 1.93
C LEU A 233 40.84 -13.24 2.22
N LEU A 234 40.63 -14.56 2.14
CA LEU A 234 41.68 -15.54 2.43
C LEU A 234 42.78 -15.54 1.36
N GLY A 235 42.45 -15.26 0.10
CA GLY A 235 43.35 -15.08 -1.01
C GLY A 235 44.14 -13.77 -1.00
N ARG A 236 43.86 -12.89 -0.01
CA ARG A 236 44.46 -11.54 0.12
C ARG A 236 44.26 -10.67 -1.12
N ASN A 237 43.18 -10.91 -1.87
CA ASN A 237 42.80 -10.07 -2.99
C ASN A 237 41.95 -8.88 -2.51
N ALA A 238 42.65 -7.79 -2.14
CA ALA A 238 42.00 -6.61 -1.54
C ALA A 238 41.02 -5.93 -2.51
N GLN A 239 41.28 -5.98 -3.81
CA GLN A 239 40.43 -5.35 -4.81
C GLN A 239 39.11 -6.12 -4.95
N ASP A 240 39.17 -7.43 -5.18
CA ASP A 240 37.95 -8.28 -5.25
C ASP A 240 37.16 -8.22 -3.95
N PHE A 241 37.82 -8.20 -2.80
CA PHE A 241 37.16 -8.08 -1.51
C PHE A 241 36.42 -6.74 -1.37
N ALA A 242 37.10 -5.63 -1.74
CA ALA A 242 36.48 -4.30 -1.72
C ALA A 242 35.30 -4.20 -2.67
N GLU A 243 35.36 -4.75 -3.88
CA GLU A 243 34.26 -4.78 -4.83
C GLU A 243 33.06 -5.57 -4.29
N GLN A 244 33.29 -6.75 -3.74
CA GLN A 244 32.23 -7.59 -3.19
C GLN A 244 31.60 -7.00 -1.92
N ILE A 245 32.37 -6.41 -1.04
CA ILE A 245 31.85 -5.68 0.13
C ILE A 245 31.07 -4.46 -0.31
N THR A 246 31.58 -3.70 -1.28
CA THR A 246 30.87 -2.52 -1.79
C THR A 246 29.52 -2.90 -2.42
N ASP A 247 29.47 -3.98 -3.20
CA ASP A 247 28.23 -4.49 -3.79
C ASP A 247 27.26 -4.99 -2.71
N LEU A 248 27.79 -5.67 -1.70
CA LEU A 248 27.02 -6.10 -0.53
C LEU A 248 26.41 -4.91 0.21
N LEU A 249 27.23 -3.92 0.55
CA LEU A 249 26.81 -2.73 1.28
C LEU A 249 25.77 -1.91 0.47
N ARG A 250 25.98 -1.69 -0.82
CA ARG A 250 24.99 -1.01 -1.68
C ARG A 250 23.64 -1.71 -1.71
N LYS A 251 23.61 -3.02 -1.59
CA LYS A 251 22.38 -3.82 -1.63
C LYS A 251 21.70 -4.01 -0.27
N THR A 252 22.41 -3.79 0.82
CA THR A 252 21.94 -4.10 2.17
C THR A 252 21.91 -2.90 3.12
N ILE A 253 22.63 -1.82 2.82
CA ILE A 253 22.61 -0.60 3.64
C ILE A 253 21.50 0.32 3.14
N SER A 254 20.63 0.70 4.05
CA SER A 254 19.62 1.73 3.87
C SER A 254 20.28 3.12 3.75
N PHE A 255 19.62 4.04 3.05
CA PHE A 255 20.00 5.45 3.04
C PHE A 255 20.11 6.06 4.46
N TYR A 256 19.31 5.56 5.41
CA TYR A 256 19.32 5.99 6.81
C TYR A 256 20.46 5.37 7.62
N ASP A 257 21.02 4.25 7.19
CA ASP A 257 22.19 3.62 7.83
C ASP A 257 23.49 4.35 7.49
N SER A 258 23.46 5.29 6.54
CA SER A 258 24.58 6.14 6.16
C SER A 258 24.77 7.37 7.06
N THR A 259 24.08 7.43 8.20
CA THR A 259 24.26 8.50 9.19
C THR A 259 25.58 8.32 9.97
N GLU A 260 26.08 9.42 10.53
CA GLU A 260 27.37 9.44 11.26
C GLU A 260 27.43 8.40 12.38
N SER A 261 26.31 8.08 13.02
CA SER A 261 26.19 7.03 14.04
C SER A 261 26.45 5.62 13.52
N PHE A 262 26.22 5.34 12.25
CA PHE A 262 26.49 4.03 11.64
C PHE A 262 28.01 3.76 11.51
N TYR A 263 28.82 4.78 11.25
CA TYR A 263 30.26 4.65 11.09
C TYR A 263 31.02 4.57 12.41
N HIS A 264 30.39 4.88 13.52
CA HIS A 264 30.98 4.90 14.86
C HIS A 264 30.45 3.78 15.80
N GLY A 265 29.53 2.97 15.35
CA GLY A 265 29.03 1.77 16.05
C GLY A 265 29.75 0.52 15.58
#